data_a05779c884003987b638585d073a38d8
#
_entry.id   a05779c884003987b638585d073a38d8
#
_cell.length_a   1.000
_cell.length_b   1.000
_cell.length_c   1.000
_cell.angle_alpha   90.00
_cell.angle_beta   90.00
_cell.angle_gamma   90.00
#
_symmetry.space_group_name_H-M   'P 1'
#
loop_
_entity.id
_entity.type
_entity.pdbx_description
1 polymer ?
#
loop_
_entity_poly.entity_id
_entity_poly.type
_entity_poly.pdbx_seq_one_letter_code
_entity_poly.pdbx_strand_id
1 'polypeptide(L)'
;MFRLSVVDHLRLNFDRTSQNYTVHAQAAERLAVLTSRVRIGVLVLLAVTTAAAVTSLIEPGRPSQIAAAVAALLAFGAHASYLAVGLEGRVDAHRSCAHRLWLVCDRYRSLLGEIEDGLLDRASILQRRDELSAQVHAVYDQTFSLDQQAYESVRQPPENGSRDPDSRSESQDEILPASLQSDGDTHRGQDPVPH
;
A
#
# COMPACT_ATOMS: atom_id res chain seq x y z
N MET A 1 -9.66 -35.02 0.95
CA MET A 1 -10.21 -33.81 0.33
C MET A 1 -11.17 -33.21 1.35
N PHE A 2 -10.76 -32.15 2.08
CA PHE A 2 -11.58 -31.50 3.09
C PHE A 2 -12.71 -30.73 2.39
N ARG A 3 -13.95 -31.17 2.57
CA ARG A 3 -15.13 -30.41 2.12
C ARG A 3 -15.51 -29.45 3.27
N LEU A 4 -15.07 -28.19 3.18
CA LEU A 4 -15.60 -27.14 4.04
C LEU A 4 -17.09 -26.94 3.73
N SER A 5 -17.91 -26.79 4.77
CA SER A 5 -19.31 -26.38 4.59
C SER A 5 -19.34 -24.94 4.03
N VAL A 6 -20.45 -24.56 3.40
CA VAL A 6 -20.61 -23.17 2.89
C VAL A 6 -20.50 -22.17 4.04
N VAL A 7 -21.02 -22.52 5.21
CA VAL A 7 -20.97 -21.68 6.42
C VAL A 7 -19.53 -21.53 6.91
N ASP A 8 -18.75 -22.62 6.94
CA ASP A 8 -17.34 -22.55 7.36
C ASP A 8 -16.52 -21.68 6.40
N HIS A 9 -16.81 -21.77 5.10
CA HIS A 9 -16.16 -20.91 4.10
C HIS A 9 -16.52 -19.43 4.29
N LEU A 10 -17.79 -19.12 4.62
CA LEU A 10 -18.23 -17.76 4.92
C LEU A 10 -17.56 -17.22 6.19
N ARG A 11 -17.47 -18.02 7.26
CA ARG A 11 -16.76 -17.65 8.50
C ARG A 11 -15.28 -17.37 8.24
N LEU A 12 -14.62 -18.23 7.47
CA LEU A 12 -13.21 -18.03 7.12
C LEU A 12 -13.00 -16.75 6.32
N ASN A 13 -13.88 -16.44 5.36
CA ASN A 13 -13.80 -15.20 4.59
C ASN A 13 -14.09 -13.97 5.45
N PHE A 14 -15.04 -14.04 6.36
CA PHE A 14 -15.31 -13.00 7.35
C PHE A 14 -14.08 -12.72 8.21
N ASP A 15 -13.46 -13.76 8.78
CA ASP A 15 -12.28 -13.62 9.64
C ASP A 15 -11.11 -12.99 8.87
N ARG A 16 -10.85 -13.45 7.64
CA ARG A 16 -9.80 -12.91 6.77
C ARG A 16 -10.06 -11.45 6.42
N THR A 17 -11.30 -11.09 6.09
CA THR A 17 -11.68 -9.71 5.76
C THR A 17 -11.58 -8.81 6.99
N SER A 18 -11.96 -9.29 8.17
CA SER A 18 -11.84 -8.58 9.44
C SER A 18 -10.38 -8.34 9.84
N GLN A 19 -9.50 -9.31 9.64
CA GLN A 19 -8.05 -9.12 9.86
C GLN A 19 -7.49 -8.05 8.92
N ASN A 20 -7.83 -8.10 7.64
CA ASN A 20 -7.36 -7.11 6.66
C ASN A 20 -7.90 -5.70 6.97
N TYR A 21 -9.15 -5.58 7.38
CA TYR A 21 -9.70 -4.32 7.89
C TYR A 21 -8.82 -3.75 9.01
N THR A 22 -8.48 -4.58 10.00
CA THR A 22 -7.68 -4.17 11.16
C THR A 22 -6.28 -3.71 10.73
N VAL A 23 -5.64 -4.43 9.80
CA VAL A 23 -4.32 -4.07 9.26
C VAL A 23 -4.37 -2.71 8.56
N HIS A 24 -5.34 -2.47 7.68
CA HIS A 24 -5.48 -1.19 6.98
C HIS A 24 -5.84 -0.05 7.93
N ALA A 25 -6.70 -0.28 8.91
CA ALA A 25 -7.05 0.72 9.94
C ALA A 25 -5.82 1.13 10.76
N GLN A 26 -5.04 0.17 11.24
CA GLN A 26 -3.79 0.44 11.97
C GLN A 26 -2.73 1.12 11.09
N ALA A 27 -2.60 0.73 9.82
CA ALA A 27 -1.68 1.39 8.90
C ALA A 27 -2.07 2.85 8.67
N ALA A 28 -3.35 3.14 8.47
CA ALA A 28 -3.86 4.51 8.33
C ALA A 28 -3.55 5.35 9.59
N GLU A 29 -3.77 4.81 10.77
CA GLU A 29 -3.51 5.50 12.04
C GLU A 29 -2.02 5.82 12.23
N ARG A 30 -1.14 4.82 12.01
CA ARG A 30 0.31 5.02 12.10
C ARG A 30 0.80 6.07 11.10
N LEU A 31 0.34 6.00 9.85
CA LEU A 31 0.69 6.98 8.82
C LEU A 31 0.15 8.37 9.17
N ALA A 32 -1.06 8.49 9.70
CA ALA A 32 -1.64 9.76 10.12
C ALA A 32 -0.81 10.43 11.24
N VAL A 33 -0.36 9.65 12.24
CA VAL A 33 0.52 10.14 13.30
C VAL A 33 1.87 10.59 12.74
N LEU A 34 2.47 9.82 11.83
CA LEU A 34 3.73 10.18 11.18
C LEU A 34 3.57 11.47 10.37
N THR A 35 2.53 11.56 9.54
CA THR A 35 2.21 12.75 8.73
C THR A 35 2.05 13.99 9.61
N SER A 36 1.31 13.86 10.72
CA SER A 36 1.14 14.96 11.68
C SER A 36 2.47 15.41 12.30
N ARG A 37 3.34 14.47 12.70
CA ARG A 37 4.66 14.80 13.25
C ARG A 37 5.55 15.50 12.24
N VAL A 38 5.59 15.00 11.00
CA VAL A 38 6.37 15.61 9.91
C VAL A 38 5.86 17.02 9.63
N ARG A 39 4.54 17.23 9.54
CA ARG A 39 3.91 18.53 9.34
C ARG A 39 4.28 19.51 10.45
N ILE A 40 4.20 19.10 11.71
CA ILE A 40 4.61 19.94 12.85
C ILE A 40 6.10 20.29 12.75
N GLY A 41 6.96 19.31 12.41
CA GLY A 41 8.39 19.54 12.22
C GLY A 41 8.69 20.58 11.13
N VAL A 42 8.00 20.49 9.99
CA VAL A 42 8.13 21.48 8.91
C VAL A 42 7.66 22.88 9.36
N LEU A 43 6.56 22.98 10.10
CA LEU A 43 6.06 24.24 10.63
C LEU A 43 7.04 24.89 11.62
N VAL A 44 7.62 24.09 12.52
CA VAL A 44 8.65 24.56 13.47
C VAL A 44 9.89 25.06 12.71
N LEU A 45 10.33 24.31 11.69
CA LEU A 45 11.48 24.70 10.89
C LEU A 45 11.22 26.02 10.14
N LEU A 46 10.03 26.21 9.59
CA LEU A 46 9.62 27.47 8.95
C LEU A 46 9.62 28.63 9.95
N ALA A 47 9.10 28.42 11.17
CA ALA A 47 9.09 29.44 12.22
C ALA A 47 10.53 29.86 12.62
N VAL A 48 11.42 28.88 12.81
CA VAL A 48 12.84 29.15 13.12
C VAL A 48 13.52 29.89 11.98
N THR A 49 13.26 29.51 10.72
CA THR A 49 13.81 30.19 9.54
C THR A 49 13.34 31.63 9.47
N THR A 50 12.05 31.90 9.73
CA THR A 50 11.48 33.25 9.73
C THR A 50 12.13 34.10 10.84
N ALA A 51 12.29 33.55 12.05
CA ALA A 51 12.96 34.23 13.15
C ALA A 51 14.43 34.57 12.79
N ALA A 52 15.16 33.63 12.21
CA ALA A 52 16.56 33.85 11.78
C ALA A 52 16.64 34.95 10.68
N ALA A 53 15.70 34.99 9.75
CA ALA A 53 15.64 36.01 8.71
C ALA A 53 15.39 37.42 9.32
N VAL A 54 14.44 37.52 10.25
CA VAL A 54 14.18 38.79 10.95
C VAL A 54 15.40 39.26 11.75
N THR A 55 16.05 38.35 12.47
CA THR A 55 17.28 38.69 13.25
C THR A 55 18.39 39.20 12.31
N SER A 56 18.57 38.60 11.12
CA SER A 56 19.57 39.01 10.15
C SER A 56 19.32 40.39 9.54
N LEU A 57 18.09 40.91 9.60
CA LEU A 57 17.72 42.25 9.17
C LEU A 57 18.03 43.30 10.27
N ILE A 58 17.92 42.92 11.54
CA ILE A 58 18.16 43.81 12.69
C ILE A 58 19.66 43.95 12.94
N GLU A 59 20.38 42.84 12.88
CA GLU A 59 21.82 42.79 13.06
C GLU A 59 22.51 42.27 11.79
N PRO A 60 22.79 43.13 10.83
CA PRO A 60 23.37 42.73 9.56
C PRO A 60 24.85 42.33 9.71
N GLY A 61 25.08 41.02 9.70
CA GLY A 61 26.44 40.46 9.71
C GLY A 61 26.54 39.32 8.68
N ARG A 62 27.70 39.12 8.06
CA ARG A 62 27.93 38.00 7.14
C ARG A 62 27.52 36.64 7.71
N PRO A 63 27.86 36.29 8.99
CA PRO A 63 27.50 34.99 9.54
C PRO A 63 25.98 34.81 9.73
N SER A 64 25.25 35.86 10.16
CA SER A 64 23.80 35.78 10.33
C SER A 64 23.05 35.61 9.02
N GLN A 65 23.50 36.27 7.97
CA GLN A 65 22.92 36.14 6.63
C GLN A 65 23.14 34.74 6.04
N ILE A 66 24.34 34.17 6.21
CA ILE A 66 24.63 32.80 5.76
C ILE A 66 23.79 31.80 6.52
N ALA A 67 23.67 31.94 7.84
CA ALA A 67 22.84 31.05 8.66
C ALA A 67 21.35 31.10 8.25
N ALA A 68 20.82 32.30 8.01
CA ALA A 68 19.44 32.47 7.53
C ALA A 68 19.22 31.82 6.14
N ALA A 69 20.18 32.00 5.22
CA ALA A 69 20.10 31.38 3.89
C ALA A 69 20.13 29.85 3.93
N VAL A 70 21.01 29.27 4.73
CA VAL A 70 21.09 27.81 4.92
C VAL A 70 19.81 27.28 5.55
N ALA A 71 19.28 27.95 6.58
CA ALA A 71 18.01 27.55 7.20
C ALA A 71 16.84 27.61 6.22
N ALA A 72 16.79 28.63 5.34
CA ALA A 72 15.78 28.76 4.31
C ALA A 72 15.84 27.62 3.28
N LEU A 73 17.04 27.24 2.82
CA LEU A 73 17.22 26.11 1.92
C LEU A 73 16.80 24.77 2.55
N LEU A 74 17.14 24.55 3.81
CA LEU A 74 16.72 23.35 4.54
C LEU A 74 15.19 23.29 4.73
N ALA A 75 14.56 24.42 5.07
CA ALA A 75 13.12 24.51 5.21
C ALA A 75 12.40 24.26 3.89
N PHE A 76 12.90 24.84 2.80
CA PHE A 76 12.37 24.62 1.45
C PHE A 76 12.52 23.14 1.02
N GLY A 77 13.69 22.55 1.20
CA GLY A 77 13.95 21.14 0.89
C GLY A 77 13.06 20.19 1.69
N ALA A 78 12.89 20.44 2.98
CA ALA A 78 12.00 19.66 3.83
C ALA A 78 10.54 19.77 3.39
N HIS A 79 10.07 20.97 3.05
CA HIS A 79 8.70 21.19 2.57
C HIS A 79 8.45 20.55 1.21
N ALA A 80 9.38 20.72 0.28
CA ALA A 80 9.30 20.08 -1.04
C ALA A 80 9.27 18.55 -0.93
N SER A 81 10.11 17.97 -0.08
CA SER A 81 10.12 16.53 0.20
C SER A 81 8.80 16.06 0.80
N TYR A 82 8.23 16.81 1.75
CA TYR A 82 6.92 16.50 2.34
C TYR A 82 5.81 16.43 1.27
N LEU A 83 5.77 17.41 0.36
CA LEU A 83 4.79 17.44 -0.72
C LEU A 83 5.02 16.30 -1.72
N ALA A 84 6.28 15.99 -2.07
CA ALA A 84 6.61 14.95 -3.03
C ALA A 84 6.24 13.54 -2.55
N VAL A 85 6.33 13.26 -1.27
CA VAL A 85 6.02 11.93 -0.70
C VAL A 85 4.52 11.63 -0.67
N GLY A 86 3.65 12.65 -0.66
CA GLY A 86 2.20 12.48 -0.73
C GLY A 86 1.61 11.63 0.41
N LEU A 87 2.16 11.76 1.63
CA LEU A 87 1.77 10.94 2.80
C LEU A 87 0.27 11.03 3.10
N GLU A 88 -0.36 12.18 2.89
CA GLU A 88 -1.79 12.39 3.15
C GLU A 88 -2.65 11.50 2.25
N GLY A 89 -2.31 11.40 0.95
CA GLY A 89 -3.02 10.53 0.02
C GLY A 89 -2.95 9.05 0.41
N ARG A 90 -1.80 8.61 0.96
CA ARG A 90 -1.64 7.24 1.45
C ARG A 90 -2.49 6.96 2.70
N VAL A 91 -2.58 7.91 3.63
CA VAL A 91 -3.48 7.81 4.80
C VAL A 91 -4.92 7.64 4.35
N ASP A 92 -5.38 8.46 3.40
CA ASP A 92 -6.75 8.42 2.91
C ASP A 92 -7.04 7.13 2.13
N ALA A 93 -6.09 6.62 1.36
CA ALA A 93 -6.21 5.34 0.68
C ALA A 93 -6.41 4.18 1.68
N HIS A 94 -5.58 4.08 2.72
CA HIS A 94 -5.73 3.05 3.75
C HIS A 94 -7.03 3.21 4.55
N ARG A 95 -7.44 4.43 4.87
CA ARG A 95 -8.69 4.71 5.58
C ARG A 95 -9.91 4.32 4.74
N SER A 96 -9.90 4.66 3.45
CA SER A 96 -10.97 4.30 2.51
C SER A 96 -11.07 2.78 2.34
N CYS A 97 -9.93 2.09 2.19
CA CYS A 97 -9.89 0.63 2.12
C CYS A 97 -10.45 -0.01 3.40
N ALA A 98 -10.00 0.43 4.57
CA ALA A 98 -10.50 -0.06 5.84
C ALA A 98 -12.02 0.14 5.97
N HIS A 99 -12.54 1.32 5.63
CA HIS A 99 -13.97 1.59 5.69
C HIS A 99 -14.78 0.64 4.78
N ARG A 100 -14.32 0.41 3.56
CA ARG A 100 -14.99 -0.51 2.62
C ARG A 100 -14.95 -1.96 3.11
N LEU A 101 -13.80 -2.41 3.64
CA LEU A 101 -13.69 -3.74 4.24
C LEU A 101 -14.60 -3.91 5.45
N TRP A 102 -14.75 -2.86 6.27
CA TRP A 102 -15.69 -2.87 7.39
C TRP A 102 -17.13 -3.08 6.93
N LEU A 103 -17.56 -2.39 5.87
CA LEU A 103 -18.90 -2.56 5.29
C LEU A 103 -19.12 -4.00 4.78
N VAL A 104 -18.10 -4.60 4.19
CA VAL A 104 -18.18 -6.00 3.74
C VAL A 104 -18.24 -6.96 4.93
N CYS A 105 -17.46 -6.72 5.99
CA CYS A 105 -17.54 -7.50 7.23
C CYS A 105 -18.94 -7.44 7.86
N ASP A 106 -19.56 -6.28 7.88
CA ASP A 106 -20.92 -6.11 8.40
C ASP A 106 -21.94 -6.92 7.59
N ARG A 107 -21.81 -6.93 6.27
CA ARG A 107 -22.65 -7.75 5.39
C ARG A 107 -22.43 -9.26 5.59
N TYR A 108 -21.18 -9.71 5.80
CA TYR A 108 -20.89 -11.12 6.16
C TYR A 108 -21.55 -11.50 7.48
N ARG A 109 -21.49 -10.61 8.48
CA ARG A 109 -22.13 -10.83 9.78
C ARG A 109 -23.65 -10.95 9.66
N SER A 110 -24.28 -10.05 8.89
CA SER A 110 -25.72 -10.10 8.59
C SER A 110 -26.09 -11.40 7.88
N LEU A 111 -25.34 -11.80 6.85
CA LEU A 111 -25.60 -13.05 6.14
C LEU A 111 -25.48 -14.29 7.04
N LEU A 112 -24.47 -14.33 7.91
CA LEU A 112 -24.31 -15.44 8.87
C LEU A 112 -25.49 -15.51 9.85
N GLY A 113 -25.99 -14.36 10.35
CA GLY A 113 -27.19 -14.31 11.18
C GLY A 113 -28.43 -14.81 10.46
N GLU A 114 -28.68 -14.35 9.22
CA GLU A 114 -29.83 -14.83 8.41
C GLU A 114 -29.78 -16.34 8.15
N ILE A 115 -28.57 -16.91 8.01
CA ILE A 115 -28.39 -18.37 7.88
C ILE A 115 -28.71 -19.10 9.18
N GLU A 116 -28.23 -18.57 10.32
CA GLU A 116 -28.50 -19.16 11.66
C GLU A 116 -29.99 -19.12 11.99
N ASP A 117 -30.69 -18.08 11.57
CA ASP A 117 -32.14 -17.94 11.73
C ASP A 117 -32.96 -18.77 10.73
N GLY A 118 -32.29 -19.45 9.78
CA GLY A 118 -32.96 -20.30 8.78
C GLY A 118 -33.79 -19.52 7.74
N LEU A 119 -33.52 -18.22 7.57
CA LEU A 119 -34.28 -17.32 6.70
C LEU A 119 -33.96 -17.48 5.22
N LEU A 120 -32.87 -18.18 4.88
CA LEU A 120 -32.35 -18.25 3.52
C LEU A 120 -32.33 -19.69 2.99
N ASP A 121 -32.71 -19.86 1.75
CA ASP A 121 -32.49 -21.08 0.99
C ASP A 121 -31.04 -21.20 0.50
N ARG A 122 -30.63 -22.43 0.14
CA ARG A 122 -29.25 -22.71 -0.28
C ARG A 122 -28.81 -21.92 -1.52
N ALA A 123 -29.72 -21.65 -2.46
CA ALA A 123 -29.39 -20.91 -3.67
C ALA A 123 -29.08 -19.44 -3.35
N SER A 124 -29.91 -18.81 -2.51
CA SER A 124 -29.70 -17.43 -2.02
C SER A 124 -28.40 -17.29 -1.23
N ILE A 125 -28.05 -18.28 -0.39
CA ILE A 125 -26.79 -18.28 0.35
C ILE A 125 -25.60 -18.28 -0.62
N LEU A 126 -25.61 -19.12 -1.64
CA LEU A 126 -24.53 -19.21 -2.62
C LEU A 126 -24.40 -17.92 -3.42
N GLN A 127 -25.51 -17.35 -3.88
CA GLN A 127 -25.52 -16.09 -4.61
C GLN A 127 -24.91 -14.95 -3.76
N ARG A 128 -25.40 -14.75 -2.54
CA ARG A 128 -24.89 -13.68 -1.66
C ARG A 128 -23.42 -13.88 -1.28
N ARG A 129 -22.97 -15.12 -1.11
CA ARG A 129 -21.56 -15.43 -0.92
C ARG A 129 -20.71 -14.95 -2.10
N ASP A 130 -21.16 -15.24 -3.32
CA ASP A 130 -20.41 -14.88 -4.53
C ASP A 130 -20.40 -13.35 -4.73
N GLU A 131 -21.52 -12.67 -4.43
CA GLU A 131 -21.60 -11.21 -4.43
C GLU A 131 -20.64 -10.58 -3.41
N LEU A 132 -20.58 -11.10 -2.19
CA LEU A 132 -19.65 -10.61 -1.16
C LEU A 132 -18.18 -10.86 -1.53
N SER A 133 -17.88 -12.02 -2.11
CA SER A 133 -16.55 -12.33 -2.61
C SER A 133 -16.13 -11.35 -3.72
N ALA A 134 -17.00 -11.04 -4.66
CA ALA A 134 -16.75 -10.06 -5.70
C ALA A 134 -16.51 -8.65 -5.12
N GLN A 135 -17.27 -8.26 -4.08
CA GLN A 135 -17.06 -6.98 -3.41
C GLN A 135 -15.69 -6.89 -2.72
N VAL A 136 -15.25 -7.97 -2.06
CA VAL A 136 -13.90 -8.03 -1.46
C VAL A 136 -12.83 -7.85 -2.52
N HIS A 137 -12.93 -8.56 -3.66
CA HIS A 137 -11.98 -8.41 -4.77
C HIS A 137 -11.96 -6.98 -5.32
N ALA A 138 -13.13 -6.35 -5.52
CA ALA A 138 -13.21 -4.98 -5.99
C ALA A 138 -12.53 -3.97 -5.04
N VAL A 139 -12.59 -4.20 -3.72
CA VAL A 139 -11.87 -3.36 -2.74
C VAL A 139 -10.36 -3.51 -2.90
N TYR A 140 -9.85 -4.73 -3.10
CA TYR A 140 -8.42 -4.96 -3.28
C TYR A 140 -7.91 -4.39 -4.61
N ASP A 141 -8.63 -4.57 -5.70
CA ASP A 141 -8.25 -4.05 -7.02
C ASP A 141 -8.09 -2.52 -6.99
N GLN A 142 -9.01 -1.82 -6.31
CA GLN A 142 -8.91 -0.37 -6.14
C GLN A 142 -7.74 0.05 -5.26
N THR A 143 -7.44 -0.71 -4.21
CA THR A 143 -6.33 -0.39 -3.30
C THR A 143 -4.99 -0.61 -3.98
N PHE A 144 -4.86 -1.69 -4.75
CA PHE A 144 -3.64 -2.00 -5.50
C PHE A 144 -3.37 -0.96 -6.60
N SER A 145 -4.40 -0.50 -7.32
CA SER A 145 -4.25 0.54 -8.35
C SER A 145 -3.77 1.87 -7.78
N LEU A 146 -4.20 2.25 -6.57
CA LEU A 146 -3.76 3.47 -5.90
C LEU A 146 -2.30 3.37 -5.42
N ASP A 147 -1.89 2.22 -4.92
CA ASP A 147 -0.50 2.00 -4.49
C ASP A 147 0.45 1.94 -5.70
N GLN A 148 0.02 1.34 -6.80
CA GLN A 148 0.77 1.31 -8.06
C GLN A 148 0.90 2.71 -8.68
N GLN A 149 -0.16 3.53 -8.71
CA GLN A 149 -0.08 4.92 -9.17
C GLN A 149 0.84 5.76 -8.30
N ALA A 150 0.81 5.59 -6.98
CA ALA A 150 1.74 6.24 -6.08
C ALA A 150 3.19 5.80 -6.33
N TYR A 151 3.42 4.51 -6.60
CA TYR A 151 4.74 3.97 -6.93
C TYR A 151 5.25 4.47 -8.30
N GLU A 152 4.39 4.50 -9.30
CA GLU A 152 4.74 4.99 -10.65
C GLU A 152 5.03 6.49 -10.66
N SER A 153 4.31 7.29 -9.86
CA SER A 153 4.56 8.74 -9.73
C SER A 153 5.93 9.06 -9.10
N VAL A 154 6.43 8.17 -8.23
CA VAL A 154 7.78 8.30 -7.63
C VAL A 154 8.86 7.76 -8.57
N ARG A 155 8.54 6.83 -9.45
CA ARG A 155 9.48 6.19 -10.38
C ARG A 155 9.64 6.92 -11.70
N GLN A 156 8.83 7.93 -12.02
CA GLN A 156 9.08 8.78 -13.18
C GLN A 156 10.29 9.67 -12.87
N PRO A 157 11.50 9.40 -13.41
CA PRO A 157 12.60 10.34 -13.35
C PRO A 157 12.15 11.60 -14.12
N PRO A 158 12.64 12.79 -13.76
CA PRO A 158 12.38 13.96 -14.58
C PRO A 158 12.82 13.67 -16.01
N GLU A 159 11.92 13.86 -16.93
CA GLU A 159 12.09 13.62 -18.35
C GLU A 159 13.10 14.61 -18.94
N ASN A 160 14.38 14.38 -18.65
CA ASN A 160 15.49 15.08 -19.32
C ASN A 160 16.73 14.18 -19.35
N GLY A 161 16.97 13.61 -20.51
CA GLY A 161 18.30 13.12 -20.89
C GLY A 161 18.38 11.62 -21.22
N SER A 162 18.39 11.34 -22.53
CA SER A 162 18.97 10.16 -23.20
C SER A 162 18.54 8.77 -22.71
N ARG A 163 17.58 8.21 -23.42
CA ARG A 163 17.36 6.77 -23.49
C ARG A 163 18.60 6.11 -24.11
N ASP A 164 19.33 5.38 -23.28
CA ASP A 164 20.24 4.34 -23.74
C ASP A 164 19.44 3.03 -23.80
N PRO A 165 19.24 2.41 -24.99
CA PRO A 165 18.37 1.24 -25.13
C PRO A 165 18.94 -0.08 -24.62
N ASP A 166 20.17 -0.10 -24.08
CA ASP A 166 20.94 -1.33 -23.82
C ASP A 166 20.91 -1.85 -22.37
N SER A 167 20.20 -1.17 -21.44
CA SER A 167 20.18 -1.61 -20.03
C SER A 167 18.96 -2.44 -19.62
N ARG A 168 18.20 -2.96 -20.60
CA ARG A 168 16.90 -3.63 -20.32
C ARG A 168 16.96 -5.15 -20.16
N SER A 169 18.13 -5.78 -20.33
CA SER A 169 18.25 -7.25 -20.35
C SER A 169 18.77 -7.88 -19.06
N GLU A 170 19.29 -7.09 -18.10
CA GLU A 170 19.98 -7.69 -16.93
C GLU A 170 19.20 -7.69 -15.61
N SER A 171 18.03 -7.05 -15.55
CA SER A 171 17.31 -6.93 -14.26
C SER A 171 16.10 -7.86 -14.10
N GLN A 172 15.84 -8.76 -15.04
CA GLN A 172 14.67 -9.65 -14.97
C GLN A 172 14.97 -11.05 -14.45
N ASP A 173 16.26 -11.45 -14.36
CA ASP A 173 16.64 -12.80 -13.91
C ASP A 173 16.94 -12.92 -12.39
N GLU A 174 16.88 -11.83 -11.62
CA GLU A 174 17.30 -11.85 -10.20
C GLU A 174 16.14 -11.90 -9.18
N ILE A 175 14.89 -12.07 -9.62
CA ILE A 175 13.72 -12.07 -8.69
C ILE A 175 13.00 -13.43 -8.62
N LEU A 176 13.62 -14.52 -9.07
CA LEU A 176 13.05 -15.86 -8.82
C LEU A 176 13.78 -16.50 -7.65
N PRO A 177 13.08 -16.83 -6.56
CA PRO A 177 13.70 -17.54 -5.44
C PRO A 177 14.18 -18.92 -5.90
N ALA A 178 15.39 -19.28 -5.50
CA ALA A 178 16.14 -20.50 -5.87
C ALA A 178 15.42 -21.84 -5.58
N SER A 179 14.23 -21.84 -5.04
CA SER A 179 13.44 -23.03 -4.70
C SER A 179 12.61 -23.62 -5.84
N LEU A 180 12.57 -22.99 -7.01
CA LEU A 180 11.80 -23.49 -8.17
C LEU A 180 12.65 -23.96 -9.35
N GLN A 181 13.99 -24.01 -9.21
CA GLN A 181 14.90 -24.44 -10.27
C GLN A 181 15.31 -25.92 -10.23
N SER A 182 14.76 -26.73 -9.31
CA SER A 182 15.20 -28.11 -9.11
C SER A 182 14.11 -29.15 -9.32
N ASP A 183 13.37 -29.15 -10.43
CA ASP A 183 12.58 -30.33 -10.81
C ASP A 183 12.27 -30.35 -12.33
N GLY A 184 13.33 -30.46 -13.12
CA GLY A 184 13.16 -30.50 -14.57
C GLY A 184 14.20 -31.34 -15.34
N ASP A 185 14.88 -32.27 -14.67
CA ASP A 185 15.84 -33.06 -15.42
C ASP A 185 16.05 -34.48 -14.83
N THR A 186 15.06 -35.36 -14.97
CA THR A 186 15.25 -36.80 -14.90
C THR A 186 14.07 -37.54 -15.51
N HIS A 187 14.02 -37.68 -16.82
CA HIS A 187 13.47 -38.86 -17.49
C HIS A 187 13.83 -38.83 -18.98
N ARG A 188 15.07 -39.20 -19.26
CA ARG A 188 15.45 -39.69 -20.61
C ARG A 188 16.47 -40.81 -20.45
N GLY A 189 16.01 -42.02 -20.50
CA GLY A 189 16.88 -43.19 -20.42
C GLY A 189 16.09 -44.45 -20.67
N GLN A 190 16.04 -44.82 -21.91
CA GLN A 190 16.52 -46.09 -22.42
C GLN A 190 15.59 -47.27 -22.20
N ASP A 191 14.82 -47.56 -23.25
CA ASP A 191 14.44 -48.93 -23.62
C ASP A 191 15.66 -49.66 -24.16
N PRO A 192 15.80 -50.94 -23.91
CA PRO A 192 16.36 -51.86 -24.86
C PRO A 192 15.35 -52.96 -25.26
N VAL A 193 15.22 -53.14 -26.55
CA VAL A 193 14.57 -54.20 -27.31
C VAL A 193 15.49 -55.47 -27.34
N PRO A 194 15.10 -56.56 -27.88
CA PRO A 194 14.71 -57.87 -27.36
C PRO A 194 15.64 -59.02 -27.79
N HIS A 195 15.32 -60.16 -27.28
CA HIS A 195 15.40 -61.38 -28.05
C HIS A 195 14.30 -62.36 -27.60
#